data_b4704cdab386cffe1e080050f28ce686
#
_entry.id   b4704cdab386cffe1e080050f28ce686
#
_cell.length_a   1.000
_cell.length_b   1.000
_cell.length_c   1.000
_cell.angle_alpha   90.00
_cell.angle_beta   90.00
_cell.angle_gamma   90.00
#
_symmetry.space_group_name_H-M   'P 1'
#
loop_
_entity.id
_entity.type
_entity.pdbx_description
1 polymer ?
#
loop_
_entity_poly.entity_id
_entity_poly.type
_entity_poly.pdbx_seq_one_letter_code
_entity_poly.pdbx_strand_id
1 'polypeptide(L)'
;MAGLPNSSNALQQWHHLFEAQGGPRTPEASQHLQQLLRLGLPTRKHEDWKYTPLDALLNGRFVADEGASLSAEQRDALALPLDAWRLVFIDGRYHPQLSDDLAASGVEVSVDNQRQHLPDALQPEVFLHLTESLAQTVTRIRVPRNRRLDKPL
;
A
#
# COMPACT_ATOMS: atom_id res chain seq x y z
N MET A 1 -6.73 5.34 -35.63
CA MET A 1 -7.08 4.50 -34.47
C MET A 1 -6.95 5.39 -33.24
N ALA A 2 -8.06 5.76 -32.61
CA ALA A 2 -8.02 6.50 -31.36
C ALA A 2 -7.48 5.55 -30.29
N GLY A 3 -6.30 5.87 -29.76
CA GLY A 3 -5.74 5.14 -28.62
C GLY A 3 -6.72 5.19 -27.44
N LEU A 4 -6.88 4.07 -26.74
CA LEU A 4 -7.62 4.02 -25.48
C LEU A 4 -7.01 5.07 -24.53
N PRO A 5 -7.81 5.78 -23.74
CA PRO A 5 -7.30 6.74 -22.78
C PRO A 5 -6.29 6.07 -21.83
N ASN A 6 -5.20 6.76 -21.50
CA ASN A 6 -4.11 6.23 -20.64
C ASN A 6 -4.61 5.58 -19.33
N SER A 7 -5.73 6.08 -18.78
CA SER A 7 -6.38 5.50 -17.60
C SER A 7 -6.78 4.03 -17.77
N SER A 8 -7.19 3.62 -18.97
CA SER A 8 -7.56 2.24 -19.24
C SER A 8 -6.35 1.30 -19.24
N ASN A 9 -5.17 1.79 -19.63
CA ASN A 9 -3.95 0.99 -19.63
C ASN A 9 -3.49 0.64 -18.19
N ALA A 10 -3.46 1.61 -17.26
CA ALA A 10 -3.11 1.36 -15.87
C ALA A 10 -4.10 0.38 -15.20
N LEU A 11 -5.40 0.58 -15.40
CA LEU A 11 -6.42 -0.32 -14.87
C LEU A 11 -6.29 -1.75 -15.40
N GLN A 12 -5.95 -1.90 -16.68
CA GLN A 12 -5.70 -3.22 -17.28
C GLN A 12 -4.45 -3.89 -16.67
N GLN A 13 -3.36 -3.13 -16.46
CA GLN A 13 -2.16 -3.66 -15.82
C GLN A 13 -2.47 -4.13 -14.39
N TRP A 14 -3.19 -3.35 -13.59
CA TRP A 14 -3.58 -3.73 -12.23
C TRP A 14 -4.54 -4.92 -12.21
N HIS A 15 -5.44 -5.03 -13.16
CA HIS A 15 -6.27 -6.23 -13.33
C HIS A 15 -5.40 -7.46 -13.62
N HIS A 16 -4.44 -7.37 -14.53
CA HIS A 16 -3.51 -8.47 -14.79
C HIS A 16 -2.65 -8.82 -13.57
N LEU A 17 -2.18 -7.84 -12.81
CA LEU A 17 -1.48 -8.11 -11.56
C LEU A 17 -2.36 -8.86 -10.55
N PHE A 18 -3.61 -8.47 -10.41
CA PHE A 18 -4.58 -9.17 -9.57
C PHE A 18 -4.78 -10.62 -10.03
N GLU A 19 -4.91 -10.85 -11.34
CA GLU A 19 -5.07 -12.18 -11.92
C GLU A 19 -3.81 -13.06 -11.76
N ALA A 20 -2.62 -12.43 -11.86
CA ALA A 20 -1.35 -13.11 -11.73
C ALA A 20 -0.95 -13.44 -10.29
N GLN A 21 -1.56 -12.80 -9.28
CA GLN A 21 -1.30 -13.09 -7.89
C GLN A 21 -1.67 -14.55 -7.57
N GLY A 22 -0.68 -15.36 -7.22
CA GLY A 22 -0.89 -16.73 -6.71
C GLY A 22 -1.32 -16.68 -5.24
N GLY A 23 -2.41 -17.37 -4.88
CA GLY A 23 -2.85 -17.51 -3.50
C GLY A 23 -4.36 -17.36 -3.33
N PRO A 24 -4.89 -17.63 -2.14
CA PRO A 24 -6.31 -17.50 -1.87
C PRO A 24 -6.70 -16.02 -1.91
N ARG A 25 -7.55 -15.67 -2.85
CA ARG A 25 -8.18 -14.35 -2.93
C ARG A 25 -9.34 -14.29 -1.95
N THR A 26 -9.40 -13.24 -1.18
CA THR A 26 -10.59 -13.01 -0.36
C THR A 26 -11.74 -12.49 -1.24
N PRO A 27 -13.00 -12.81 -0.91
CA PRO A 27 -14.14 -12.23 -1.62
C PRO A 27 -14.11 -10.69 -1.63
N GLU A 28 -13.66 -10.08 -0.56
CA GLU A 28 -13.51 -8.63 -0.41
C GLU A 28 -12.54 -8.05 -1.42
N ALA A 29 -11.38 -8.69 -1.63
CA ALA A 29 -10.40 -8.24 -2.63
C ALA A 29 -11.00 -8.21 -4.04
N SER A 30 -11.80 -9.22 -4.40
CA SER A 30 -12.50 -9.26 -5.67
C SER A 30 -13.57 -8.17 -5.80
N GLN A 31 -14.30 -7.87 -4.72
CA GLN A 31 -15.28 -6.79 -4.67
C GLN A 31 -14.58 -5.42 -4.85
N HIS A 32 -13.46 -5.21 -4.17
CA HIS A 32 -12.67 -3.97 -4.32
C HIS A 32 -12.15 -3.80 -5.75
N LEU A 33 -11.67 -4.86 -6.39
CA LEU A 33 -11.28 -4.79 -7.80
C LEU A 33 -12.45 -4.36 -8.71
N GLN A 34 -13.64 -4.95 -8.50
CA GLN A 34 -14.83 -4.57 -9.27
C GLN A 34 -15.19 -3.10 -9.06
N GLN A 35 -15.10 -2.59 -7.83
CA GLN A 35 -15.34 -1.17 -7.55
C GLN A 35 -14.31 -0.27 -8.21
N LEU A 36 -13.02 -0.64 -8.15
CA LEU A 36 -11.95 0.08 -8.85
C LEU A 36 -12.24 0.21 -10.35
N LEU A 37 -12.57 -0.91 -10.99
CA LEU A 37 -12.85 -0.94 -12.43
C LEU A 37 -14.13 -0.14 -12.80
N ARG A 38 -15.13 -0.16 -11.91
CA ARG A 38 -16.38 0.60 -12.10
C ARG A 38 -16.17 2.11 -11.95
N LEU A 39 -15.43 2.53 -10.94
CA LEU A 39 -15.17 3.94 -10.66
C LEU A 39 -14.22 4.56 -11.69
N GLY A 40 -13.24 3.80 -12.15
CA GLY A 40 -12.16 4.31 -12.97
C GLY A 40 -11.25 5.25 -12.19
N LEU A 41 -10.24 5.79 -12.85
CA LEU A 41 -9.29 6.70 -12.21
C LEU A 41 -9.79 8.14 -12.24
N PRO A 42 -9.53 8.93 -11.19
CA PRO A 42 -9.92 10.31 -11.15
C PRO A 42 -9.15 11.13 -12.20
N THR A 43 -9.78 12.17 -12.66
CA THR A 43 -9.21 13.13 -13.61
C THR A 43 -9.20 14.53 -12.98
N ARG A 44 -8.56 15.48 -13.63
CA ARG A 44 -8.56 16.90 -13.20
C ARG A 44 -9.95 17.53 -13.13
N LYS A 45 -11.00 16.86 -13.63
CA LYS A 45 -12.39 17.30 -13.50
C LYS A 45 -12.99 17.01 -12.12
N HIS A 46 -12.36 16.10 -11.36
CA HIS A 46 -12.74 15.80 -9.98
C HIS A 46 -12.06 16.85 -9.07
N GLU A 47 -12.83 17.48 -8.21
CA GLU A 47 -12.39 18.62 -7.38
C GLU A 47 -11.11 18.29 -6.58
N ASP A 48 -11.09 17.13 -5.90
CA ASP A 48 -9.99 16.68 -5.06
C ASP A 48 -8.70 16.40 -5.87
N TRP A 49 -8.83 16.19 -7.18
CA TRP A 49 -7.73 15.82 -8.07
C TRP A 49 -7.33 16.91 -9.06
N LYS A 50 -7.95 18.09 -8.97
CA LYS A 50 -7.75 19.20 -9.90
C LYS A 50 -6.28 19.60 -10.04
N TYR A 51 -5.56 19.63 -8.92
CA TYR A 51 -4.15 20.04 -8.85
C TYR A 51 -3.16 18.89 -8.67
N THR A 52 -3.64 17.65 -8.71
CA THR A 52 -2.81 16.44 -8.57
C THR A 52 -2.88 15.61 -9.86
N PRO A 53 -2.00 15.90 -10.84
CA PRO A 53 -2.00 15.14 -12.10
C PRO A 53 -1.53 13.71 -11.87
N LEU A 54 -2.23 12.76 -12.48
CA LEU A 54 -1.91 11.33 -12.40
C LEU A 54 -1.12 10.82 -13.62
N ASP A 55 -0.64 11.71 -14.49
CA ASP A 55 -0.01 11.32 -15.77
C ASP A 55 1.19 10.37 -15.57
N ALA A 56 2.02 10.60 -14.56
CA ALA A 56 3.15 9.73 -14.24
C ALA A 56 2.70 8.33 -13.82
N LEU A 57 1.65 8.25 -13.00
CA LEU A 57 1.05 6.98 -12.58
C LEU A 57 0.41 6.25 -13.78
N LEU A 58 -0.34 6.98 -14.61
CA LEU A 58 -1.05 6.40 -15.75
C LEU A 58 -0.11 5.85 -16.84
N ASN A 59 1.06 6.45 -16.98
CA ASN A 59 2.09 6.04 -17.94
C ASN A 59 3.11 5.05 -17.34
N GLY A 60 2.99 4.74 -16.05
CA GLY A 60 3.85 3.79 -15.36
C GLY A 60 3.68 2.36 -15.90
N ARG A 61 4.76 1.59 -15.80
CA ARG A 61 4.72 0.15 -16.00
C ARG A 61 4.68 -0.53 -14.63
N PHE A 62 3.63 -1.26 -14.37
CA PHE A 62 3.43 -1.96 -13.11
C PHE A 62 3.76 -3.44 -13.28
N VAL A 63 4.57 -3.98 -12.39
CA VAL A 63 4.96 -5.39 -12.34
C VAL A 63 4.75 -5.88 -10.90
N ALA A 64 4.64 -7.20 -10.75
CA ALA A 64 4.68 -7.80 -9.42
C ALA A 64 6.06 -7.56 -8.79
N ASP A 65 6.08 -7.37 -7.47
CA ASP A 65 7.31 -7.24 -6.71
C ASP A 65 8.16 -8.52 -6.86
N GLU A 66 9.41 -8.34 -7.29
CA GLU A 66 10.40 -9.40 -7.45
C GLU A 66 11.29 -9.59 -6.20
N GLY A 67 11.02 -8.86 -5.13
CA GLY A 67 11.75 -8.93 -3.87
C GLY A 67 13.01 -8.05 -3.86
N ALA A 68 12.82 -6.74 -3.85
CA ALA A 68 13.92 -5.81 -3.66
C ALA A 68 14.66 -6.08 -2.33
N SER A 69 15.96 -5.86 -2.32
CA SER A 69 16.79 -5.98 -1.12
C SER A 69 17.42 -4.63 -0.78
N LEU A 70 17.59 -4.40 0.51
CA LEU A 70 18.22 -3.20 1.05
C LEU A 70 19.30 -3.63 2.04
N SER A 71 20.51 -3.06 1.97
CA SER A 71 21.51 -3.26 3.01
C SER A 71 21.24 -2.37 4.23
N ALA A 72 21.83 -2.70 5.37
CA ALA A 72 21.74 -1.87 6.56
C ALA A 72 22.34 -0.47 6.35
N GLU A 73 23.44 -0.38 5.58
CA GLU A 73 24.06 0.92 5.24
C GLU A 73 23.14 1.77 4.36
N GLN A 74 22.49 1.17 3.38
CA GLN A 74 21.51 1.88 2.53
C GLN A 74 20.29 2.33 3.36
N ARG A 75 19.78 1.48 4.27
CA ARG A 75 18.72 1.86 5.21
C ARG A 75 19.13 3.08 6.03
N ASP A 76 20.33 3.06 6.60
CA ASP A 76 20.82 4.15 7.47
C ASP A 76 21.06 5.44 6.68
N ALA A 77 21.50 5.35 5.44
CA ALA A 77 21.64 6.49 4.54
C ALA A 77 20.31 7.14 4.16
N LEU A 78 19.23 6.38 4.11
CA LEU A 78 17.87 6.85 3.83
C LEU A 78 17.13 7.36 5.08
N ALA A 79 17.60 7.00 6.26
CA ALA A 79 16.94 7.34 7.51
C ALA A 79 17.03 8.84 7.83
N LEU A 80 15.97 9.40 8.36
CA LEU A 80 16.01 10.74 8.91
C LEU A 80 16.94 10.77 10.16
N PRO A 81 17.67 11.87 10.41
CA PRO A 81 18.56 11.99 11.57
C PRO A 81 17.74 12.27 12.85
N LEU A 82 16.87 11.35 13.22
CA LEU A 82 16.00 11.42 14.39
C LEU A 82 16.29 10.24 15.31
N ASP A 83 16.24 10.48 16.62
CA ASP A 83 16.19 9.41 17.60
C ASP A 83 14.74 8.87 17.67
N ALA A 84 14.49 7.83 16.88
CA ALA A 84 13.17 7.22 16.68
C ALA A 84 13.29 5.71 16.56
N TRP A 85 12.21 5.00 16.89
CA TRP A 85 12.05 3.59 16.54
C TRP A 85 11.77 3.48 15.03
N ARG A 86 12.46 2.58 14.34
CA ARG A 86 12.36 2.44 12.89
C ARG A 86 11.73 1.11 12.50
N LEU A 87 10.67 1.19 11.72
CA LEU A 87 10.11 0.06 10.99
C LEU A 87 10.44 0.20 9.51
N VAL A 88 11.00 -0.84 8.94
CA VAL A 88 11.43 -0.84 7.54
C VAL A 88 10.46 -1.65 6.70
N PHE A 89 9.99 -1.04 5.63
CA PHE A 89 9.18 -1.69 4.60
C PHE A 89 9.90 -1.57 3.27
N ILE A 90 9.98 -2.66 2.54
CA ILE A 90 10.52 -2.70 1.19
C ILE A 90 9.40 -3.20 0.28
N ASP A 91 9.04 -2.40 -0.72
CA ASP A 91 7.93 -2.67 -1.64
C ASP A 91 6.62 -3.05 -0.90
N GLY A 92 6.33 -2.33 0.19
CA GLY A 92 5.15 -2.54 1.03
C GLY A 92 5.22 -3.72 2.00
N ARG A 93 6.31 -4.49 2.02
CA ARG A 93 6.49 -5.64 2.93
C ARG A 93 7.35 -5.28 4.13
N TYR A 94 6.88 -5.62 5.31
CA TYR A 94 7.63 -5.41 6.55
C TYR A 94 8.90 -6.29 6.60
N HIS A 95 10.03 -5.64 6.93
CA HIS A 95 11.34 -6.27 7.03
C HIS A 95 11.86 -6.23 8.48
N PRO A 96 11.58 -7.26 9.30
CA PRO A 96 11.99 -7.27 10.71
C PRO A 96 13.50 -7.21 10.89
N GLN A 97 14.29 -7.82 10.00
CA GLN A 97 15.76 -7.83 10.10
C GLN A 97 16.41 -6.47 9.89
N LEU A 98 15.73 -5.55 9.23
CA LEU A 98 16.19 -4.18 8.98
C LEU A 98 15.50 -3.17 9.90
N SER A 99 14.50 -3.60 10.65
CA SER A 99 13.77 -2.79 11.63
C SER A 99 14.44 -2.86 12.99
N ASP A 100 14.15 -1.87 13.83
CA ASP A 100 14.61 -1.89 15.21
C ASP A 100 13.86 -2.96 16.03
N ASP A 101 14.53 -3.49 17.05
CA ASP A 101 13.87 -4.37 18.03
C ASP A 101 12.96 -3.54 18.93
N LEU A 102 11.67 -3.73 18.78
CA LEU A 102 10.64 -3.01 19.53
C LEU A 102 10.26 -3.66 20.87
N ALA A 103 10.90 -4.75 21.27
CA ALA A 103 10.53 -5.48 22.49
C ALA A 103 10.52 -4.56 23.72
N ALA A 104 11.54 -3.70 23.86
CA ALA A 104 11.64 -2.75 24.98
C ALA A 104 10.58 -1.64 24.92
N SER A 105 10.15 -1.23 23.73
CA SER A 105 9.13 -0.19 23.56
C SER A 105 7.73 -0.66 23.95
N GLY A 106 7.49 -1.97 23.91
CA GLY A 106 6.17 -2.58 24.10
C GLY A 106 5.24 -2.40 22.90
N VAL A 107 5.75 -1.96 21.75
CA VAL A 107 5.01 -1.95 20.49
C VAL A 107 4.97 -3.37 19.93
N GLU A 108 3.80 -3.78 19.51
CA GLU A 108 3.59 -5.08 18.90
C GLU A 108 3.47 -4.90 17.38
N VAL A 109 4.23 -5.68 16.61
CA VAL A 109 4.13 -5.71 15.14
C VAL A 109 3.77 -7.11 14.71
N SER A 110 2.72 -7.26 13.95
CA SER A 110 2.29 -8.53 13.37
C SER A 110 1.97 -8.39 11.89
N VAL A 111 2.22 -9.46 11.15
CA VAL A 111 1.92 -9.53 9.71
C VAL A 111 1.04 -10.74 9.49
N ASP A 112 -0.11 -10.52 8.90
CA ASP A 112 -1.05 -11.58 8.53
C ASP A 112 -1.86 -11.18 7.27
N ASN A 113 -2.78 -12.01 6.85
CA ASN A 113 -3.68 -11.75 5.72
C ASN A 113 -5.11 -11.41 6.17
N GLN A 114 -5.35 -11.29 7.47
CA GLN A 114 -6.68 -10.97 7.99
C GLN A 114 -6.95 -9.48 7.84
N ARG A 115 -7.98 -9.15 7.09
CA ARG A 115 -8.41 -7.76 6.91
C ARG A 115 -9.34 -7.35 8.03
N GLN A 116 -9.24 -6.10 8.44
CA GLN A 116 -10.25 -5.47 9.26
C GLN A 116 -11.37 -4.95 8.36
N HIS A 117 -12.60 -5.02 8.85
CA HIS A 117 -13.69 -4.30 8.21
C HIS A 117 -13.39 -2.80 8.28
N LEU A 118 -13.24 -2.19 7.12
CA LEU A 118 -13.09 -0.74 7.02
C LEU A 118 -14.47 -0.09 7.04
N PRO A 119 -14.63 1.04 7.72
CA PRO A 119 -15.86 1.81 7.63
C PRO A 119 -16.07 2.26 6.18
N ASP A 120 -17.35 2.37 5.79
CA ASP A 120 -17.70 2.86 4.46
C ASP A 120 -17.13 4.27 4.25
N ALA A 121 -16.45 4.46 3.13
CA ALA A 121 -15.93 5.77 2.78
C ALA A 121 -17.09 6.73 2.45
N LEU A 122 -17.00 7.96 2.95
CA LEU A 122 -18.00 9.01 2.66
C LEU A 122 -18.03 9.39 1.18
N GLN A 123 -16.91 9.19 0.49
CA GLN A 123 -16.76 9.44 -0.95
C GLN A 123 -16.08 8.23 -1.61
N PRO A 124 -16.25 8.03 -2.93
CA PRO A 124 -15.57 6.97 -3.64
C PRO A 124 -14.05 7.11 -3.53
N GLU A 125 -13.39 6.11 -2.95
CA GLU A 125 -11.95 6.09 -2.71
C GLU A 125 -11.25 5.08 -3.64
N VAL A 126 -10.94 5.53 -4.84
CA VAL A 126 -10.40 4.67 -5.91
C VAL A 126 -9.12 3.97 -5.48
N PHE A 127 -8.19 4.69 -4.83
CA PHE A 127 -6.92 4.12 -4.40
C PHE A 127 -7.04 3.21 -3.17
N LEU A 128 -8.06 3.41 -2.33
CA LEU A 128 -8.43 2.43 -1.32
C LEU A 128 -8.80 1.10 -1.98
N HIS A 129 -9.66 1.14 -2.99
CA HIS A 129 -10.05 -0.06 -3.72
C HIS A 129 -8.89 -0.73 -4.45
N LEU A 130 -7.94 0.05 -5.00
CA LEU A 130 -6.70 -0.48 -5.58
C LEU A 130 -5.88 -1.21 -4.52
N THR A 131 -5.62 -0.58 -3.39
CA THR A 131 -4.85 -1.17 -2.29
C THR A 131 -5.52 -2.44 -1.78
N GLU A 132 -6.82 -2.39 -1.47
CA GLU A 132 -7.55 -3.53 -0.92
C GLU A 132 -7.69 -4.70 -1.91
N SER A 133 -7.63 -4.42 -3.22
CA SER A 133 -7.65 -5.49 -4.22
C SER A 133 -6.30 -6.20 -4.38
N LEU A 134 -5.17 -5.48 -4.28
CA LEU A 134 -3.84 -6.00 -4.59
C LEU A 134 -3.04 -6.40 -3.35
N ALA A 135 -3.32 -5.86 -2.16
CA ALA A 135 -2.57 -6.17 -0.95
C ALA A 135 -2.77 -7.63 -0.54
N GLN A 136 -1.66 -8.33 -0.30
CA GLN A 136 -1.65 -9.74 0.12
C GLN A 136 -1.54 -9.90 1.63
N THR A 137 -0.90 -8.94 2.29
CA THR A 137 -0.66 -8.95 3.73
C THR A 137 -1.06 -7.63 4.36
N VAL A 138 -1.35 -7.69 5.65
CA VAL A 138 -1.61 -6.53 6.50
C VAL A 138 -0.59 -6.51 7.62
N THR A 139 0.14 -5.42 7.73
CA THR A 139 1.01 -5.19 8.89
C THR A 139 0.27 -4.37 9.93
N ARG A 140 0.11 -4.95 11.12
CA ARG A 140 -0.52 -4.27 12.26
C ARG A 140 0.55 -3.79 13.22
N ILE A 141 0.47 -2.52 13.56
CA ILE A 141 1.31 -1.88 14.56
C ILE A 141 0.39 -1.50 15.70
N ARG A 142 0.60 -2.10 16.87
CA ARG A 142 -0.24 -1.89 18.04
C ARG A 142 0.59 -1.28 19.15
N VAL A 143 0.15 -0.12 19.63
CA VAL A 143 0.62 0.47 20.86
C VAL A 143 -0.40 0.13 21.96
N PRO A 144 -0.05 -0.66 22.98
CA PRO A 144 -0.99 -1.04 24.02
C PRO A 144 -1.53 0.18 24.80
N ARG A 145 -2.74 0.04 25.32
CA ARG A 145 -3.37 1.10 26.13
C ARG A 145 -2.47 1.45 27.33
N ASN A 146 -2.40 2.75 27.64
CA ASN A 146 -1.58 3.30 28.73
C ASN A 146 -0.06 3.14 28.51
N ARG A 147 0.39 2.79 27.33
CA ARG A 147 1.81 2.79 26.98
C ARG A 147 2.22 4.14 26.43
N ARG A 148 3.30 4.68 26.96
CA ARG A 148 3.98 5.85 26.42
C ARG A 148 5.31 5.40 25.86
N LEU A 149 5.56 5.74 24.62
CA LEU A 149 6.86 5.52 23.98
C LEU A 149 7.83 6.60 24.44
N ASP A 150 9.08 6.21 24.66
CA ASP A 150 10.18 7.11 25.04
C ASP A 150 10.64 7.97 23.87
N LYS A 151 10.46 7.47 22.64
CA LYS A 151 10.75 8.16 21.40
C LYS A 151 9.72 7.82 20.32
N PRO A 152 9.61 8.64 19.25
CA PRO A 152 8.65 8.38 18.16
C PRO A 152 8.92 7.06 17.43
N LEU A 153 7.90 6.59 16.73
CA LEU A 153 7.94 5.48 15.80
C LEU A 153 7.80 6.03 14.38
#